data_5fb9ab33fa75c652a0288da98150efe0
#
_entry.id   5fb9ab33fa75c652a0288da98150efe0
#
_cell.length_a   1.000
_cell.length_b   1.000
_cell.length_c   1.000
_cell.angle_alpha   90.00
_cell.angle_beta   90.00
_cell.angle_gamma   90.00
#
_symmetry.space_group_name_H-M   'P 1'
#
loop_
_entity.id
_entity.type
_entity.pdbx_description
1 polymer ?
#
loop_
_entity_poly.entity_id
_entity_poly.type
_entity_poly.pdbx_seq_one_letter_code
_entity_poly.pdbx_strand_id
1 'polypeptide(L)'
;MKLIDTVAIIGFLNPKDKAHKRSVEHISKITSDDDVFVPMTSLVEADLVMKVRGYNYSEREISWRALESRMPGSKIIPNSVLSIHSALELQRRGMDYFDSLVASLAEETSSIVITTDRAIGDAVKTEW
;
A
#
# COMPACT_ATOMS: atom_id res chain seq x y z
N MET A 1 -5.37 2.98 13.64
CA MET A 1 -5.34 2.17 12.41
C MET A 1 -4.03 2.41 11.68
N LYS A 2 -3.48 1.37 11.07
CA LYS A 2 -2.26 1.44 10.26
C LYS A 2 -2.55 0.90 8.86
N LEU A 3 -2.04 1.58 7.85
CA LEU A 3 -2.25 1.24 6.44
C LEU A 3 -0.94 0.79 5.79
N ILE A 4 -0.97 -0.38 5.17
CA ILE A 4 0.20 -0.94 4.45
C ILE A 4 0.29 -0.29 3.07
N ASP A 5 1.40 0.39 2.80
CA ASP A 5 1.66 0.98 1.49
C ASP A 5 2.27 -0.04 0.51
N THR A 6 2.22 0.30 -0.77
CA THR A 6 2.73 -0.49 -1.90
C THR A 6 4.18 -0.94 -1.70
N VAL A 7 5.02 -0.10 -1.10
CA VAL A 7 6.44 -0.42 -0.88
C VAL A 7 6.62 -1.69 -0.04
N ALA A 8 5.76 -1.92 0.97
CA ALA A 8 5.80 -3.14 1.77
C ALA A 8 5.33 -4.36 0.99
N ILE A 9 4.34 -4.21 0.12
CA ILE A 9 3.84 -5.30 -0.73
C ILE A 9 4.92 -5.73 -1.72
N ILE A 10 5.52 -4.79 -2.42
CA ILE A 10 6.60 -5.05 -3.39
C ILE A 10 7.82 -5.65 -2.68
N GLY A 11 8.21 -5.12 -1.54
CA GLY A 11 9.33 -5.67 -0.75
C GLY A 11 9.07 -7.11 -0.30
N PHE A 12 7.84 -7.43 0.08
CA PHE A 12 7.45 -8.81 0.41
C PHE A 12 7.58 -9.76 -0.79
N LEU A 13 7.15 -9.32 -1.97
CA LEU A 13 7.16 -10.14 -3.18
C LEU A 13 8.56 -10.35 -3.77
N ASN A 14 9.51 -9.48 -3.47
CA ASN A 14 10.86 -9.55 -4.01
C ASN A 14 11.90 -9.89 -2.93
N PRO A 15 12.36 -11.17 -2.85
CA PRO A 15 13.36 -11.58 -1.86
C PRO A 15 14.72 -10.86 -1.99
N LYS A 16 14.99 -10.24 -3.14
CA LYS A 16 16.23 -9.47 -3.39
C LYS A 16 16.11 -8.01 -2.96
N ASP A 17 14.90 -7.54 -2.62
CA ASP A 17 14.70 -6.19 -2.13
C ASP A 17 15.36 -6.03 -0.76
N LYS A 18 16.12 -4.94 -0.56
CA LYS A 18 16.75 -4.64 0.74
C LYS A 18 15.75 -4.53 1.89
N ALA A 19 14.52 -4.16 1.59
CA ALA A 19 13.43 -4.04 2.55
C ALA A 19 12.65 -5.35 2.74
N HIS A 20 13.03 -6.45 2.08
CA HIS A 20 12.25 -7.70 2.09
C HIS A 20 11.97 -8.21 3.51
N LYS A 21 12.99 -8.32 4.35
CA LYS A 21 12.83 -8.84 5.73
C LYS A 21 11.82 -8.02 6.52
N ARG A 22 11.91 -6.71 6.46
CA ARG A 22 10.99 -5.80 7.16
C ARG A 22 9.60 -5.85 6.56
N SER A 23 9.51 -5.96 5.24
CA SER A 23 8.22 -6.11 4.54
C SER A 23 7.50 -7.41 4.94
N VAL A 24 8.21 -8.52 5.08
CA VAL A 24 7.63 -9.78 5.58
C VAL A 24 7.02 -9.59 6.97
N GLU A 25 7.69 -8.86 7.86
CA GLU A 25 7.17 -8.55 9.19
C GLU A 25 5.88 -7.71 9.11
N HIS A 26 5.86 -6.68 8.24
CA HIS A 26 4.67 -5.84 8.05
C HIS A 26 3.49 -6.62 7.46
N ILE A 27 3.72 -7.42 6.44
CA ILE A 27 2.67 -8.23 5.80
C ILE A 27 2.09 -9.24 6.79
N SER A 28 2.92 -9.85 7.64
CA SER A 28 2.44 -10.81 8.66
C SER A 28 1.47 -10.17 9.67
N LYS A 29 1.61 -8.87 9.92
CA LYS A 29 0.73 -8.14 10.85
C LYS A 29 -0.68 -7.94 10.32
N ILE A 30 -0.91 -8.06 9.02
CA ILE A 30 -2.27 -7.88 8.45
C ILE A 30 -3.26 -8.85 9.09
N THR A 31 -2.86 -10.10 9.30
CA THR A 31 -3.72 -11.12 9.91
C THR A 31 -3.58 -11.24 11.42
N SER A 32 -2.48 -10.80 12.00
CA SER A 32 -2.19 -10.95 13.44
C SER A 32 -2.50 -9.69 14.28
N ASP A 33 -2.73 -8.56 13.64
CA ASP A 33 -3.01 -7.28 14.30
C ASP A 33 -4.31 -6.70 13.75
N ASP A 34 -5.31 -6.55 14.62
CA ASP A 34 -6.64 -6.07 14.22
C ASP A 34 -6.63 -4.63 13.70
N ASP A 35 -5.57 -3.87 13.99
CA ASP A 35 -5.45 -2.46 13.63
C ASP A 35 -4.68 -2.22 12.32
N VAL A 36 -4.22 -3.28 11.65
CA VAL A 36 -3.48 -3.19 10.38
C VAL A 36 -4.39 -3.54 9.21
N PHE A 37 -4.41 -2.65 8.21
CA PHE A 37 -5.26 -2.77 7.01
C PHE A 37 -4.44 -2.45 5.75
N VAL A 38 -5.01 -2.80 4.60
CA VAL A 38 -4.37 -2.59 3.29
C VAL A 38 -5.28 -1.71 2.44
N PRO A 39 -4.81 -0.54 1.98
CA PRO A 39 -5.57 0.24 1.00
C PRO A 39 -5.72 -0.56 -0.31
N MET A 40 -6.92 -0.57 -0.87
CA MET A 40 -7.14 -1.19 -2.19
C MET A 40 -6.23 -0.54 -3.24
N THR A 41 -5.99 0.75 -3.15
CA THR A 41 -5.09 1.49 -4.05
C THR A 41 -3.66 0.97 -3.99
N SER A 42 -3.17 0.54 -2.83
CA SER A 42 -1.85 -0.08 -2.71
C SER A 42 -1.75 -1.41 -3.46
N LEU A 43 -2.83 -2.19 -3.48
CA LEU A 43 -2.88 -3.44 -4.25
C LEU A 43 -2.88 -3.18 -5.75
N VAL A 44 -3.69 -2.22 -6.20
CA VAL A 44 -3.77 -1.84 -7.62
C VAL A 44 -2.43 -1.28 -8.10
N GLU A 45 -1.79 -0.43 -7.30
CA GLU A 45 -0.47 0.09 -7.61
C GLU A 45 0.59 -1.03 -7.67
N ALA A 46 0.56 -1.97 -6.74
CA ALA A 46 1.48 -3.11 -6.74
C ALA A 46 1.38 -3.92 -8.05
N ASP A 47 0.16 -4.18 -8.53
CA ASP A 47 -0.05 -4.87 -9.79
C ASP A 47 0.47 -4.04 -10.98
N LEU A 48 0.21 -2.75 -10.98
CA LEU A 48 0.72 -1.85 -12.03
C LEU A 48 2.26 -1.80 -12.03
N VAL A 49 2.89 -1.76 -10.86
CA VAL A 49 4.36 -1.80 -10.73
C VAL A 49 4.93 -3.09 -11.33
N MET A 50 4.33 -4.24 -11.02
CA MET A 50 4.75 -5.53 -11.61
C MET A 50 4.62 -5.51 -13.12
N LYS A 51 3.49 -5.02 -13.65
CA LYS A 51 3.26 -4.90 -15.09
C LYS A 51 4.29 -4.00 -15.76
N VAL A 52 4.58 -2.84 -15.19
CA VAL A 52 5.55 -1.88 -15.74
C VAL A 52 6.97 -2.46 -15.69
N ARG A 53 7.30 -3.26 -14.69
CA ARG A 53 8.60 -3.95 -14.58
C ARG A 53 8.74 -5.16 -15.51
N GLY A 54 7.73 -5.47 -16.32
CA GLY A 54 7.78 -6.53 -17.30
C GLY A 54 7.36 -7.92 -16.81
N TYR A 55 6.71 -8.02 -15.66
CA TYR A 55 6.15 -9.29 -15.19
C TYR A 55 5.07 -9.76 -16.16
N ASN A 56 5.15 -11.02 -16.61
CA ASN A 56 4.11 -11.62 -17.44
C ASN A 56 2.89 -12.03 -16.58
N TYR A 57 1.83 -12.50 -17.24
CA TYR A 57 0.60 -12.89 -16.55
C TYR A 57 0.82 -13.99 -15.50
N SER A 58 1.63 -15.00 -15.83
CA SER A 58 1.93 -16.10 -14.90
C SER A 58 2.69 -15.62 -13.68
N GLU A 59 3.66 -14.74 -13.84
CA GLU A 59 4.43 -14.16 -12.73
C GLU A 59 3.55 -13.30 -11.82
N ARG A 60 2.65 -12.50 -12.40
CA ARG A 60 1.70 -11.70 -11.64
C ARG A 60 0.70 -12.60 -10.89
N GLU A 61 0.20 -13.66 -11.54
CA GLU A 61 -0.69 -14.63 -10.91
C GLU A 61 -0.03 -15.31 -9.69
N ILE A 62 1.21 -15.76 -9.81
CA ILE A 62 1.98 -16.35 -8.70
C ILE A 62 2.10 -15.36 -7.54
N SER A 63 2.42 -14.10 -7.83
CA SER A 63 2.52 -13.04 -6.83
C SER A 63 1.21 -12.84 -6.07
N TRP A 64 0.10 -12.76 -6.78
CA TRP A 64 -1.23 -12.58 -6.16
C TRP A 64 -1.66 -13.80 -5.36
N ARG A 65 -1.37 -15.00 -5.79
CA ARG A 65 -1.62 -16.21 -5.00
C ARG A 65 -0.84 -16.20 -3.68
N ALA A 66 0.40 -15.74 -3.70
CA ALA A 66 1.21 -15.62 -2.48
C ALA A 66 0.62 -14.63 -1.47
N LEU A 67 -0.10 -13.62 -1.94
CA LEU A 67 -0.74 -12.59 -1.09
C LEU A 67 -2.14 -12.97 -0.61
N GLU A 68 -2.85 -13.82 -1.35
CA GLU A 68 -4.28 -14.10 -1.12
C GLU A 68 -4.59 -14.54 0.32
N SER A 69 -3.81 -15.47 0.87
CA SER A 69 -4.00 -15.95 2.24
C SER A 69 -3.59 -14.94 3.31
N ARG A 70 -2.80 -13.92 2.95
CA ARG A 70 -2.27 -12.92 3.86
C ARG A 70 -3.10 -11.63 3.90
N MET A 71 -3.96 -11.44 2.92
CA MET A 71 -4.76 -10.22 2.74
C MET A 71 -6.24 -10.54 2.58
N PRO A 72 -6.91 -11.01 3.65
CA PRO A 72 -8.34 -11.29 3.58
C PRO A 72 -9.13 -10.02 3.24
N GLY A 73 -10.26 -10.19 2.53
CA GLY A 73 -11.08 -9.07 2.06
C GLY A 73 -11.51 -8.11 3.17
N SER A 74 -11.70 -8.60 4.39
CA SER A 74 -12.05 -7.78 5.56
C SER A 74 -10.95 -6.80 5.98
N LYS A 75 -9.73 -7.00 5.50
CA LYS A 75 -8.57 -6.14 5.78
C LYS A 75 -8.29 -5.13 4.66
N ILE A 76 -9.04 -5.16 3.57
CA ILE A 76 -8.87 -4.26 2.42
C ILE A 76 -9.82 -3.07 2.57
N ILE A 77 -9.27 -1.85 2.50
CA ILE A 77 -10.05 -0.62 2.63
C ILE A 77 -10.03 0.15 1.31
N PRO A 78 -11.20 0.45 0.73
CA PRO A 78 -11.30 1.32 -0.44
C PRO A 78 -11.20 2.80 -0.06
N ASN A 79 -10.85 3.64 -1.03
CA ASN A 79 -11.06 5.07 -0.89
C ASN A 79 -12.57 5.38 -0.99
N SER A 80 -13.03 6.31 -0.16
CA SER A 80 -14.34 6.93 -0.32
C SER A 80 -14.30 7.97 -1.44
N VAL A 81 -15.48 8.41 -1.90
CA VAL A 81 -15.57 9.54 -2.84
C VAL A 81 -14.90 10.79 -2.24
N LEU A 82 -15.09 11.04 -0.95
CA LEU A 82 -14.49 12.16 -0.25
C LEU A 82 -12.96 12.08 -0.24
N SER A 83 -12.38 10.92 0.03
CA SER A 83 -10.92 10.77 0.03
C SER A 83 -10.31 10.95 -1.36
N ILE A 84 -11.00 10.48 -2.42
CA ILE A 84 -10.56 10.72 -3.81
C ILE A 84 -10.61 12.22 -4.13
N HIS A 85 -11.67 12.90 -3.72
CA HIS A 85 -11.78 14.34 -3.90
C HIS A 85 -10.67 15.10 -3.15
N SER A 86 -10.40 14.72 -1.89
CA SER A 86 -9.33 15.32 -1.09
C SER A 86 -7.95 15.11 -1.69
N ALA A 87 -7.73 13.96 -2.36
CA ALA A 87 -6.47 13.65 -3.03
C ALA A 87 -6.12 14.66 -4.16
N LEU A 88 -7.12 15.30 -4.77
CA LEU A 88 -6.89 16.28 -5.83
C LEU A 88 -6.01 17.45 -5.37
N GLU A 89 -6.18 17.91 -4.13
CA GLU A 89 -5.36 18.99 -3.58
C GLU A 89 -3.89 18.56 -3.42
N LEU A 90 -3.65 17.32 -2.98
CA LEU A 90 -2.29 16.77 -2.88
C LEU A 90 -1.65 16.63 -4.26
N GLN A 91 -2.42 16.21 -5.26
CA GLN A 91 -1.95 16.13 -6.66
C GLN A 91 -1.65 17.52 -7.22
N ARG A 92 -2.47 18.52 -6.90
CA ARG A 92 -2.23 19.91 -7.32
C ARG A 92 -0.89 20.43 -6.76
N ARG A 93 -0.49 19.97 -5.59
CA ARG A 93 0.81 20.29 -4.97
C ARG A 93 1.97 19.46 -5.50
N GLY A 94 1.72 18.56 -6.44
CA GLY A 94 2.76 17.74 -7.09
C GLY A 94 2.92 16.32 -6.57
N MET A 95 2.06 15.86 -5.67
CA MET A 95 2.12 14.47 -5.19
C MET A 95 1.67 13.49 -6.29
N ASP A 96 2.33 12.35 -6.39
CA ASP A 96 1.97 11.29 -7.33
C ASP A 96 0.55 10.78 -7.07
N TYR A 97 -0.08 10.24 -8.11
CA TYR A 97 -1.49 9.82 -8.08
C TYR A 97 -1.79 8.83 -6.96
N PHE A 98 -1.09 7.69 -6.91
CA PHE A 98 -1.34 6.66 -5.89
C PHE A 98 -0.97 7.13 -4.49
N ASP A 99 0.16 7.85 -4.34
CA ASP A 99 0.58 8.40 -3.06
C ASP A 99 -0.47 9.35 -2.48
N SER A 100 -1.08 10.18 -3.32
CA SER A 100 -2.14 11.09 -2.91
C SER A 100 -3.40 10.37 -2.42
N LEU A 101 -3.73 9.24 -3.05
CA LEU A 101 -4.89 8.43 -2.65
C LEU A 101 -4.65 7.73 -1.31
N VAL A 102 -3.46 7.21 -1.09
CA VAL A 102 -3.10 6.60 0.20
C VAL A 102 -3.04 7.65 1.30
N ALA A 103 -2.43 8.80 1.05
CA ALA A 103 -2.33 9.89 2.02
C ALA A 103 -3.71 10.43 2.41
N SER A 104 -4.62 10.66 1.46
CA SER A 104 -5.97 11.14 1.77
C SER A 104 -6.83 10.09 2.48
N LEU A 105 -6.65 8.80 2.19
CA LEU A 105 -7.30 7.75 2.94
C LEU A 105 -6.79 7.71 4.40
N ALA A 106 -5.49 7.87 4.59
CA ALA A 106 -4.89 7.92 5.92
C ALA A 106 -5.40 9.12 6.74
N GLU A 107 -5.54 10.28 6.10
CA GLU A 107 -6.10 11.47 6.73
C GLU A 107 -7.56 11.25 7.14
N GLU A 108 -8.39 10.73 6.24
CA GLU A 108 -9.80 10.45 6.50
C GLU A 108 -10.01 9.46 7.64
N THR A 109 -9.17 8.44 7.74
CA THR A 109 -9.27 7.38 8.76
C THR A 109 -8.42 7.66 10.00
N SER A 110 -7.72 8.78 10.05
CA SER A 110 -6.76 9.12 11.11
C SER A 110 -5.71 8.02 11.33
N SER A 111 -5.21 7.47 10.24
CA SER A 111 -4.29 6.32 10.24
C SER A 111 -2.84 6.74 10.09
N ILE A 112 -1.95 5.84 10.50
CA ILE A 112 -0.52 5.89 10.22
C ILE A 112 -0.26 5.05 8.97
N VAL A 113 0.56 5.52 8.03
CA VAL A 113 0.94 4.75 6.86
C VAL A 113 2.27 4.05 7.11
N ILE A 114 2.32 2.76 6.88
CA ILE A 114 3.55 1.95 6.94
C ILE A 114 4.23 2.06 5.57
N THR A 115 5.23 2.92 5.47
CA THR A 115 5.92 3.25 4.22
C THR A 115 7.30 3.85 4.47
N THR A 116 8.18 3.74 3.47
CA THR A 116 9.44 4.47 3.40
C THR A 116 9.34 5.70 2.49
N ASP A 117 8.19 5.94 1.88
CA ASP A 117 7.99 7.05 0.95
C ASP A 117 7.97 8.40 1.66
N ARG A 118 8.89 9.31 1.27
CA ARG A 118 9.00 10.63 1.87
C ARG A 118 7.84 11.55 1.49
N ALA A 119 7.31 11.42 0.28
CA ALA A 119 6.21 12.25 -0.18
C ALA A 119 4.95 11.99 0.66
N ILE A 120 4.67 10.73 1.00
CA ILE A 120 3.59 10.38 1.91
C ILE A 120 3.90 10.91 3.32
N GLY A 121 5.14 10.76 3.80
CA GLY A 121 5.56 11.26 5.12
C GLY A 121 5.47 12.77 5.29
N ASP A 122 5.55 13.53 4.19
CA ASP A 122 5.37 14.99 4.23
C ASP A 122 3.88 15.39 4.39
N ALA A 123 2.96 14.51 4.05
CA ALA A 123 1.52 14.77 4.09
C ALA A 123 0.83 14.19 5.32
N VAL A 124 1.23 13.00 5.74
CA VAL A 124 0.59 12.25 6.84
C VAL A 124 1.62 11.54 7.72
N LYS A 125 1.18 11.06 8.88
CA LYS A 125 2.05 10.32 9.79
C LYS A 125 2.42 8.96 9.20
N THR A 126 3.71 8.64 9.23
CA THR A 126 4.26 7.38 8.72
C THR A 126 5.13 6.67 9.75
N GLU A 127 5.31 5.37 9.53
CA GLU A 127 6.30 4.53 10.23
C GLU A 127 6.84 3.44 9.30
N TRP A 128 7.99 2.84 9.67
CA TRP A 128 8.57 1.71 8.95
C TRP A 128 9.19 0.66 9.86
#